data_0896031bc20d1108ac2eb10ec446065e
#
_entry.id   0896031bc20d1108ac2eb10ec446065e
#
_cell.length_a   1.000
_cell.length_b   1.000
_cell.length_c   1.000
_cell.angle_alpha   90.00
_cell.angle_beta   90.00
_cell.angle_gamma   90.00
#
_symmetry.space_group_name_H-M   'P 1'
#
loop_
_entity.id
_entity.type
_entity.pdbx_description
1 polymer ?
#
loop_
_entity_poly.entity_id
_entity_poly.type
_entity_poly.pdbx_seq_one_letter_code
_entity_poly.pdbx_strand_id
1 'polypeptide(L)'
;RLYNKTRGQEMIASLIVGFFANGIYQFIFLFAVGVIISVPAIHPMIKPDGVGIRMTVDLVPVNQGGLKYALDNILQMPFVHSLLAVALGLLALLVIRYWLNMRRGRGHLNSLPALLTNGGLCLAAAAVAVHAMVTNSPLMTVRKTPVVTGLLIIGLCVFTVLIMKTKLGQDFRSVGQSQHAAEVSGINVDRTRIIATMISTVLAAWGQIIYLQNMGTLNTYNAHTQL
;
A
#
# COMPACT_ATOMS: atom_id res chain seq x y z
N ARG A 1 18.59 -16.19 -0.33
CA ARG A 1 19.75 -17.10 -0.48
C ARG A 1 19.99 -17.48 -1.93
N LEU A 2 18.96 -17.84 -2.71
CA LEU A 2 19.08 -18.12 -4.14
C LEU A 2 19.67 -16.93 -4.90
N TYR A 3 19.15 -15.76 -4.63
CA TYR A 3 19.57 -14.49 -5.21
C TYR A 3 21.07 -14.19 -5.03
N ASN A 4 21.63 -14.55 -3.88
CA ASN A 4 23.05 -14.34 -3.59
C ASN A 4 23.95 -15.38 -4.27
N LYS A 5 23.40 -16.55 -4.68
CA LYS A 5 24.14 -17.58 -5.42
C LYS A 5 24.20 -17.34 -6.92
N THR A 6 23.21 -16.64 -7.48
CA THR A 6 23.08 -16.38 -8.93
C THR A 6 23.68 -15.03 -9.32
N ARG A 7 24.93 -14.77 -8.94
CA ARG A 7 25.64 -13.53 -9.25
C ARG A 7 25.51 -13.12 -10.72
N GLY A 8 24.80 -12.02 -11.00
CA GLY A 8 24.61 -11.49 -12.35
C GLY A 8 23.39 -12.00 -13.13
N GLN A 9 22.70 -13.04 -12.66
CA GLN A 9 21.48 -13.57 -13.30
C GLN A 9 20.24 -13.43 -12.39
N GLU A 10 20.22 -12.40 -11.60
CA GLU A 10 19.22 -12.17 -10.56
C GLU A 10 17.81 -12.01 -11.13
N MET A 11 17.71 -11.34 -12.28
CA MET A 11 16.45 -11.10 -12.96
C MET A 11 15.80 -12.39 -13.47
N ILE A 12 16.61 -13.26 -14.09
CA ILE A 12 16.16 -14.56 -14.61
C ILE A 12 15.76 -15.48 -13.46
N ALA A 13 16.57 -15.53 -12.39
CA ALA A 13 16.27 -16.35 -11.22
C ALA A 13 14.98 -15.93 -10.52
N SER A 14 14.72 -14.62 -10.40
CA SER A 14 13.48 -14.11 -9.80
C SER A 14 12.25 -14.44 -10.65
N LEU A 15 12.38 -14.36 -11.96
CA LEU A 15 11.32 -14.67 -12.92
C LEU A 15 10.95 -16.16 -12.88
N ILE A 16 11.95 -17.06 -12.86
CA ILE A 16 11.74 -18.51 -12.73
C ILE A 16 11.03 -18.83 -11.39
N VAL A 17 11.50 -18.26 -10.29
CA VAL A 17 10.87 -18.45 -8.97
C VAL A 17 9.43 -17.92 -8.96
N GLY A 18 9.17 -16.79 -9.61
CA GLY A 18 7.82 -16.24 -9.75
C GLY A 18 6.88 -17.18 -10.50
N PHE A 19 7.29 -17.72 -11.64
CA PHE A 19 6.49 -18.71 -12.38
C PHE A 19 6.27 -19.99 -11.59
N PHE A 20 7.31 -20.47 -10.90
CA PHE A 20 7.20 -21.65 -10.05
C PHE A 20 6.25 -21.43 -8.88
N ALA A 21 6.32 -20.26 -8.22
CA ALA A 21 5.41 -19.89 -7.14
C ALA A 21 3.96 -19.81 -7.63
N ASN A 22 3.74 -19.26 -8.84
CA ASN A 22 2.41 -19.22 -9.45
C ASN A 22 1.88 -20.64 -9.74
N GLY A 23 2.73 -21.54 -10.24
CA GLY A 23 2.35 -22.95 -10.42
C GLY A 23 1.99 -23.66 -9.13
N ILE A 24 2.75 -23.42 -8.04
CA ILE A 24 2.41 -23.95 -6.71
C ILE A 24 1.09 -23.37 -6.22
N TYR A 25 0.89 -22.07 -6.36
CA TYR A 25 -0.37 -21.41 -5.98
C TYR A 25 -1.57 -22.04 -6.68
N GLN A 26 -1.50 -22.20 -8.00
CA GLN A 26 -2.55 -22.83 -8.78
C GLN A 26 -2.78 -24.29 -8.35
N PHE A 27 -1.70 -25.04 -8.15
CA PHE A 27 -1.81 -26.44 -7.67
C PHE A 27 -2.50 -26.51 -6.32
N ILE A 28 -2.13 -25.69 -5.36
CA ILE A 28 -2.75 -25.68 -4.02
C ILE A 28 -4.23 -25.33 -4.12
N PHE A 29 -4.59 -24.28 -4.84
CA PHE A 29 -5.97 -23.82 -4.89
C PHE A 29 -6.88 -24.68 -5.79
N LEU A 30 -6.36 -25.26 -6.87
CA LEU A 30 -7.19 -26.06 -7.78
C LEU A 30 -7.31 -27.53 -7.36
N PHE A 31 -6.27 -28.07 -6.74
CA PHE A 31 -6.22 -29.50 -6.44
C PHE A 31 -6.18 -29.81 -4.93
N ALA A 32 -5.48 -29.02 -4.13
CA ALA A 32 -5.36 -29.31 -2.71
C ALA A 32 -6.60 -28.85 -1.92
N VAL A 33 -7.13 -27.68 -2.22
CA VAL A 33 -8.33 -27.15 -1.59
C VAL A 33 -9.56 -27.75 -2.25
N GLY A 34 -10.34 -28.50 -1.50
CA GLY A 34 -11.52 -29.23 -2.00
C GLY A 34 -11.31 -30.72 -2.20
N VAL A 35 -10.08 -31.19 -2.47
CA VAL A 35 -9.77 -32.63 -2.61
C VAL A 35 -9.00 -33.16 -1.40
N ILE A 36 -7.94 -32.46 -0.99
CA ILE A 36 -7.09 -32.85 0.15
C ILE A 36 -7.55 -32.13 1.42
N ILE A 37 -7.83 -30.84 1.33
CA ILE A 37 -8.35 -30.03 2.42
C ILE A 37 -9.87 -29.95 2.23
N SER A 38 -10.60 -30.77 2.96
CA SER A 38 -12.06 -30.76 2.91
C SER A 38 -12.57 -29.41 3.44
N VAL A 39 -13.11 -28.61 2.54
CA VAL A 39 -13.80 -27.36 2.92
C VAL A 39 -15.30 -27.67 2.91
N PRO A 40 -16.01 -27.42 4.03
CA PRO A 40 -17.46 -27.67 4.06
C PRO A 40 -18.15 -26.85 2.97
N ALA A 41 -18.99 -27.49 2.17
CA ALA A 41 -19.72 -26.90 1.06
C ALA A 41 -20.63 -25.71 1.46
N ILE A 42 -20.83 -25.52 2.75
CA ILE A 42 -21.71 -24.49 3.35
C ILE A 42 -20.88 -23.28 3.88
N HIS A 43 -19.59 -23.16 3.54
CA HIS A 43 -18.82 -22.02 4.02
C HIS A 43 -19.27 -20.74 3.30
N PRO A 44 -19.68 -19.67 4.01
CA PRO A 44 -20.24 -18.46 3.41
C PRO A 44 -19.26 -17.72 2.47
N MET A 45 -17.97 -18.03 2.54
CA MET A 45 -16.94 -17.46 1.69
C MET A 45 -16.76 -18.18 0.35
N ILE A 46 -17.37 -19.36 0.15
CA ILE A 46 -17.23 -20.13 -1.09
C ILE A 46 -18.53 -20.07 -1.85
N LYS A 47 -18.48 -19.57 -3.08
CA LYS A 47 -19.66 -19.61 -3.95
C LYS A 47 -20.03 -21.05 -4.31
N PRO A 48 -21.34 -21.44 -4.27
CA PRO A 48 -21.77 -22.79 -4.53
C PRO A 48 -21.36 -23.32 -5.92
N ASP A 49 -21.18 -22.43 -6.91
CA ASP A 49 -20.77 -22.78 -8.27
C ASP A 49 -19.25 -22.75 -8.47
N GLY A 50 -18.48 -22.56 -7.41
CA GLY A 50 -17.06 -22.22 -7.46
C GLY A 50 -16.12 -23.29 -6.94
N VAL A 51 -16.46 -24.58 -6.97
CA VAL A 51 -15.56 -25.67 -6.53
C VAL A 51 -14.64 -26.13 -7.67
N GLY A 52 -13.37 -26.41 -7.36
CA GLY A 52 -12.36 -26.84 -8.32
C GLY A 52 -11.84 -25.71 -9.19
N ILE A 53 -11.74 -25.91 -10.50
CA ILE A 53 -11.21 -24.91 -11.46
C ILE A 53 -11.94 -23.57 -11.41
N ARG A 54 -13.17 -23.56 -10.92
CA ARG A 54 -14.01 -22.35 -10.79
C ARG A 54 -14.01 -21.77 -9.37
N MET A 55 -13.07 -22.18 -8.52
CA MET A 55 -13.03 -21.72 -7.13
C MET A 55 -12.97 -20.20 -7.04
N THR A 56 -14.05 -19.61 -6.62
CA THR A 56 -14.17 -18.17 -6.35
C THR A 56 -14.43 -18.00 -4.87
N VAL A 57 -13.50 -17.36 -4.17
CA VAL A 57 -13.69 -16.95 -2.79
C VAL A 57 -14.38 -15.58 -2.80
N ASP A 58 -15.56 -15.49 -2.19
CA ASP A 58 -16.28 -14.23 -2.03
C ASP A 58 -16.07 -13.74 -0.60
N LEU A 59 -15.43 -12.57 -0.49
CA LEU A 59 -15.30 -11.87 0.78
C LEU A 59 -16.61 -11.15 1.08
N VAL A 60 -17.60 -11.89 1.59
CA VAL A 60 -18.92 -11.36 1.93
C VAL A 60 -18.81 -10.04 2.70
N PRO A 61 -19.70 -9.05 2.50
CA PRO A 61 -19.68 -7.80 3.23
C PRO A 61 -19.68 -7.98 4.75
N VAL A 62 -19.03 -7.09 5.48
CA VAL A 62 -18.91 -7.15 6.96
C VAL A 62 -20.28 -7.26 7.65
N ASN A 63 -21.31 -6.64 7.09
CA ASN A 63 -22.69 -6.69 7.60
C ASN A 63 -23.31 -8.11 7.58
N GLN A 64 -22.70 -9.03 6.81
CA GLN A 64 -23.10 -10.43 6.70
C GLN A 64 -22.04 -11.38 7.30
N GLY A 65 -21.13 -10.85 8.13
CA GLY A 65 -20.07 -11.64 8.77
C GLY A 65 -18.82 -11.87 7.90
N GLY A 66 -18.67 -11.16 6.78
CA GLY A 66 -17.52 -11.29 5.89
C GLY A 66 -16.41 -10.25 6.13
N LEU A 67 -15.44 -10.25 5.23
CA LEU A 67 -14.25 -9.38 5.29
C LEU A 67 -14.22 -8.28 4.23
N LYS A 68 -15.21 -8.25 3.34
CA LYS A 68 -15.28 -7.24 2.28
C LYS A 68 -15.48 -5.85 2.88
N TYR A 69 -14.62 -4.91 2.51
CA TYR A 69 -14.59 -3.55 3.04
C TYR A 69 -14.38 -3.47 4.56
N ALA A 70 -13.76 -4.50 5.17
CA ALA A 70 -13.56 -4.54 6.61
C ALA A 70 -12.79 -3.30 7.12
N LEU A 71 -11.72 -2.91 6.45
CA LEU A 71 -10.95 -1.71 6.81
C LEU A 71 -11.65 -0.42 6.40
N ASP A 72 -12.29 -0.42 5.24
CA ASP A 72 -12.93 0.77 4.70
C ASP A 72 -14.20 1.16 5.47
N ASN A 73 -14.90 0.17 6.05
CA ASN A 73 -16.12 0.41 6.82
C ASN A 73 -15.89 0.85 8.27
N ILE A 74 -14.66 0.72 8.80
CA ILE A 74 -14.36 1.12 10.19
C ILE A 74 -14.60 2.61 10.38
N LEU A 75 -14.15 3.44 9.44
CA LEU A 75 -14.33 4.88 9.50
C LEU A 75 -14.52 5.44 8.09
N GLN A 76 -15.77 5.71 7.74
CA GLN A 76 -16.12 6.32 6.46
C GLN A 76 -16.52 7.78 6.69
N MET A 77 -15.91 8.68 5.92
CA MET A 77 -16.31 10.08 5.88
C MET A 77 -16.77 10.47 4.47
N PRO A 78 -17.73 11.38 4.33
CA PRO A 78 -18.05 11.94 3.02
C PRO A 78 -16.79 12.52 2.37
N PHE A 79 -16.65 12.30 1.06
CA PHE A 79 -15.46 12.75 0.31
C PHE A 79 -15.14 14.22 0.52
N VAL A 80 -16.16 15.07 0.57
CA VAL A 80 -16.01 16.52 0.75
C VAL A 80 -15.37 16.87 2.10
N HIS A 81 -15.76 16.17 3.19
CA HIS A 81 -15.17 16.38 4.52
C HIS A 81 -13.71 15.92 4.57
N SER A 82 -13.40 14.79 3.92
CA SER A 82 -12.01 14.30 3.84
C SER A 82 -11.12 15.24 3.02
N LEU A 83 -11.64 15.77 1.91
CA LEU A 83 -10.94 16.76 1.10
C LEU A 83 -10.63 18.03 1.92
N LEU A 84 -11.62 18.53 2.66
CA LEU A 84 -11.43 19.70 3.52
C LEU A 84 -10.40 19.44 4.61
N ALA A 85 -10.49 18.30 5.29
CA ALA A 85 -9.54 17.91 6.33
C ALA A 85 -8.10 17.81 5.81
N VAL A 86 -7.90 17.20 4.64
CA VAL A 86 -6.59 17.08 3.99
C VAL A 86 -6.08 18.46 3.56
N ALA A 87 -6.91 19.29 2.95
CA ALA A 87 -6.52 20.64 2.52
C ALA A 87 -6.09 21.51 3.70
N LEU A 88 -6.86 21.50 4.79
CA LEU A 88 -6.53 22.23 6.01
C LEU A 88 -5.29 21.67 6.71
N GLY A 89 -5.13 20.34 6.75
CA GLY A 89 -3.96 19.68 7.31
C GLY A 89 -2.68 20.02 6.56
N LEU A 90 -2.70 19.98 5.23
CA LEU A 90 -1.58 20.38 4.39
C LEU A 90 -1.25 21.87 4.56
N LEU A 91 -2.26 22.72 4.62
CA LEU A 91 -2.08 24.15 4.83
C LEU A 91 -1.44 24.44 6.19
N ALA A 92 -1.89 23.77 7.25
CA ALA A 92 -1.29 23.87 8.58
C ALA A 92 0.17 23.40 8.58
N LEU A 93 0.47 22.30 7.92
CA LEU A 93 1.85 21.80 7.77
C LEU A 93 2.76 22.78 7.01
N LEU A 94 2.26 23.40 5.94
CA LEU A 94 2.98 24.42 5.19
C LEU A 94 3.28 25.64 6.05
N VAL A 95 2.31 26.13 6.82
CA VAL A 95 2.48 27.27 7.72
C VAL A 95 3.46 26.96 8.85
N ILE A 96 3.33 25.78 9.49
CA ILE A 96 4.25 25.34 10.54
C ILE A 96 5.69 25.23 9.97
N ARG A 97 5.83 24.61 8.80
CA ARG A 97 7.15 24.49 8.15
C ARG A 97 7.76 25.83 7.81
N TYR A 98 6.96 26.76 7.31
CA TYR A 98 7.40 28.13 7.03
C TYR A 98 7.86 28.84 8.31
N TRP A 99 7.05 28.78 9.37
CA TRP A 99 7.36 29.38 10.65
C TRP A 99 8.62 28.81 11.31
N LEU A 100 8.79 27.47 11.26
CA LEU A 100 10.01 26.81 11.75
C LEU A 100 11.25 27.21 10.95
N ASN A 101 11.13 27.39 9.64
CA ASN A 101 12.22 27.85 8.80
C ASN A 101 12.62 29.31 9.09
N MET A 102 11.63 30.16 9.36
CA MET A 102 11.89 31.54 9.82
C MET A 102 12.64 31.55 11.15
N ARG A 103 12.20 30.75 12.13
CA ARG A 103 12.88 30.66 13.43
C ARG A 103 14.31 30.13 13.34
N ARG A 104 14.60 29.27 12.37
CA ARG A 104 15.94 28.69 12.16
C ARG A 104 16.89 29.60 11.35
N GLY A 105 16.52 30.85 11.07
CA GLY A 105 17.33 31.78 10.32
C GLY A 105 17.63 31.41 8.85
N ARG A 106 16.93 30.36 8.36
CA ARG A 106 17.02 29.93 6.96
C ARG A 106 16.00 30.66 6.10
N GLY A 107 15.78 31.90 6.42
CA GLY A 107 14.86 32.76 5.73
C GLY A 107 15.18 32.89 4.26
N HIS A 108 14.45 32.60 3.41
CA HIS A 108 14.55 32.76 2.22
C HIS A 108 13.59 32.96 1.18
N LEU A 109 13.73 33.65 0.27
CA LEU A 109 13.24 34.01 -1.08
C LEU A 109 12.64 32.82 -1.87
N ASN A 110 13.18 31.60 -1.68
CA ASN A 110 12.70 30.39 -2.34
C ASN A 110 11.51 29.69 -1.63
N SER A 111 11.21 30.05 -0.39
CA SER A 111 10.10 29.45 0.37
C SER A 111 8.79 30.20 0.20
N LEU A 112 8.84 31.51 -0.07
CA LEU A 112 7.66 32.35 -0.30
C LEU A 112 6.86 31.96 -1.55
N PRO A 113 7.45 31.84 -2.74
CA PRO A 113 6.70 31.43 -3.93
C PRO A 113 6.13 30.01 -3.79
N ALA A 114 6.87 29.09 -3.17
CA ALA A 114 6.37 27.75 -2.90
C ALA A 114 5.22 27.73 -1.87
N LEU A 115 5.26 28.63 -0.88
CA LEU A 115 4.14 28.78 0.06
C LEU A 115 2.91 29.36 -0.64
N LEU A 116 3.08 30.37 -1.49
CA LEU A 116 1.98 31.00 -2.21
C LEU A 116 1.32 30.04 -3.21
N THR A 117 2.10 29.29 -3.98
CA THR A 117 1.56 28.34 -4.96
C THR A 117 0.87 27.16 -4.28
N ASN A 118 1.54 26.47 -3.35
CA ASN A 118 0.98 25.31 -2.67
C ASN A 118 -0.13 25.71 -1.69
N GLY A 119 0.03 26.85 -0.99
CA GLY A 119 -0.99 27.39 -0.11
C GLY A 119 -2.24 27.84 -0.88
N GLY A 120 -2.06 28.49 -2.02
CA GLY A 120 -3.16 28.87 -2.92
C GLY A 120 -3.93 27.66 -3.43
N LEU A 121 -3.24 26.59 -3.79
CA LEU A 121 -3.86 25.34 -4.23
C LEU A 121 -4.65 24.65 -3.11
N CYS A 122 -4.12 24.64 -1.89
CA CYS A 122 -4.83 24.13 -0.72
C CYS A 122 -6.06 24.98 -0.37
N LEU A 123 -5.97 26.31 -0.47
CA LEU A 123 -7.10 27.21 -0.26
C LEU A 123 -8.18 27.03 -1.33
N ALA A 124 -7.80 26.88 -2.59
CA ALA A 124 -8.74 26.58 -3.67
C ALA A 124 -9.47 25.26 -3.44
N ALA A 125 -8.75 24.21 -3.05
CA ALA A 125 -9.35 22.92 -2.71
C ALA A 125 -10.32 23.03 -1.51
N ALA A 126 -9.96 23.79 -0.47
CA ALA A 126 -10.81 24.05 0.67
C ALA A 126 -12.07 24.85 0.29
N ALA A 127 -11.93 25.88 -0.56
CA ALA A 127 -13.06 26.67 -1.06
C ALA A 127 -14.05 25.83 -1.87
N VAL A 128 -13.54 24.94 -2.75
CA VAL A 128 -14.37 24.00 -3.50
C VAL A 128 -15.12 23.04 -2.55
N ALA A 129 -14.44 22.54 -1.51
CA ALA A 129 -15.06 21.67 -0.52
C ALA A 129 -16.18 22.41 0.25
N VAL A 130 -15.94 23.63 0.71
CA VAL A 130 -16.94 24.44 1.39
C VAL A 130 -18.12 24.77 0.47
N HIS A 131 -17.84 25.14 -0.77
CA HIS A 131 -18.90 25.39 -1.76
C HIS A 131 -19.78 24.14 -1.98
N ALA A 132 -19.15 22.96 -2.12
CA ALA A 132 -19.87 21.70 -2.25
C ALA A 132 -20.71 21.35 -1.01
N MET A 133 -20.27 21.76 0.19
CA MET A 133 -21.06 21.60 1.42
C MET A 133 -22.28 22.52 1.45
N VAL A 134 -22.10 23.80 1.07
CA VAL A 134 -23.17 24.77 1.07
C VAL A 134 -24.26 24.46 0.03
N THR A 135 -23.84 23.97 -1.15
CA THR A 135 -24.77 23.61 -2.23
C THR A 135 -25.41 22.22 -2.10
N ASN A 136 -25.11 21.49 -0.99
CA ASN A 136 -25.57 20.10 -0.81
C ASN A 136 -25.33 19.22 -2.05
N SER A 137 -24.16 19.36 -2.65
CA SER A 137 -23.79 18.67 -3.86
C SER A 137 -23.93 17.15 -3.73
N PRO A 138 -24.36 16.42 -4.80
CA PRO A 138 -24.40 14.95 -4.81
C PRO A 138 -23.09 14.29 -4.43
N LEU A 139 -21.96 15.00 -4.53
CA LEU A 139 -20.63 14.53 -4.09
C LEU A 139 -20.57 14.20 -2.60
N MET A 140 -21.46 14.75 -1.77
CA MET A 140 -21.50 14.41 -0.35
C MET A 140 -22.08 13.04 -0.07
N THR A 141 -23.04 12.60 -0.89
CA THR A 141 -23.80 11.35 -0.65
C THR A 141 -23.26 10.18 -1.45
N VAL A 142 -22.73 10.43 -2.66
CA VAL A 142 -22.35 9.38 -3.60
C VAL A 142 -20.97 8.77 -3.32
N ARG A 143 -20.03 9.57 -2.79
CA ARG A 143 -18.65 9.09 -2.55
C ARG A 143 -18.26 9.21 -1.09
N LYS A 144 -17.94 8.06 -0.51
CA LYS A 144 -17.34 7.97 0.83
C LYS A 144 -15.87 7.65 0.70
N THR A 145 -15.04 8.27 1.55
CA THR A 145 -13.59 8.05 1.56
C THR A 145 -13.24 7.16 2.75
N PRO A 146 -12.52 6.06 2.54
CA PRO A 146 -12.05 5.21 3.63
C PRO A 146 -10.86 5.89 4.33
N VAL A 147 -11.12 6.44 5.51
CA VAL A 147 -10.11 7.18 6.30
C VAL A 147 -9.01 6.26 6.80
N VAL A 148 -9.38 5.05 7.21
CA VAL A 148 -8.42 4.06 7.74
C VAL A 148 -7.39 3.66 6.70
N THR A 149 -7.81 3.42 5.46
CA THR A 149 -6.90 3.10 4.34
C THR A 149 -5.96 4.28 4.06
N GLY A 150 -6.47 5.52 4.11
CA GLY A 150 -5.62 6.72 4.01
C GLY A 150 -4.58 6.81 5.12
N LEU A 151 -4.96 6.57 6.37
CA LEU A 151 -4.04 6.54 7.51
C LEU A 151 -2.99 5.44 7.41
N LEU A 152 -3.36 4.26 6.91
CA LEU A 152 -2.41 3.17 6.65
C LEU A 152 -1.37 3.57 5.60
N ILE A 153 -1.78 4.21 4.51
CA ILE A 153 -0.85 4.71 3.48
C ILE A 153 0.12 5.74 4.06
N ILE A 154 -0.39 6.70 4.84
CA ILE A 154 0.45 7.70 5.52
C ILE A 154 1.40 7.00 6.49
N GLY A 155 0.91 6.03 7.27
CA GLY A 155 1.72 5.21 8.18
C GLY A 155 2.86 4.48 7.45
N LEU A 156 2.59 3.89 6.30
CA LEU A 156 3.61 3.24 5.46
C LEU A 156 4.64 4.25 4.91
N CYS A 157 4.21 5.44 4.51
CA CYS A 157 5.12 6.50 4.08
C CYS A 157 6.05 6.94 5.22
N VAL A 158 5.50 7.14 6.42
CA VAL A 158 6.28 7.50 7.61
C VAL A 158 7.24 6.36 7.97
N PHE A 159 6.78 5.12 7.97
CA PHE A 159 7.60 3.93 8.21
C PHE A 159 8.78 3.84 7.24
N THR A 160 8.54 4.04 5.95
CA THR A 160 9.59 4.04 4.92
C THR A 160 10.63 5.15 5.18
N VAL A 161 10.17 6.36 5.50
CA VAL A 161 11.07 7.49 5.84
C VAL A 161 11.88 7.19 7.10
N LEU A 162 11.27 6.58 8.11
CA LEU A 162 11.96 6.20 9.34
C LEU A 162 13.03 5.13 9.07
N ILE A 163 12.70 4.07 8.33
CA ILE A 163 13.68 3.03 7.96
C ILE A 163 14.85 3.64 7.20
N MET A 164 14.61 4.52 6.23
CA MET A 164 15.67 5.14 5.45
C MET A 164 16.61 6.02 6.27
N LYS A 165 16.18 6.48 7.44
CA LYS A 165 17.03 7.23 8.40
C LYS A 165 17.83 6.33 9.35
N THR A 166 17.51 5.04 9.42
CA THR A 166 18.23 4.06 10.25
C THR A 166 19.48 3.55 9.55
N LYS A 167 20.33 2.85 10.33
CA LYS A 167 21.50 2.15 9.78
C LYS A 167 21.11 1.18 8.65
N LEU A 168 20.00 0.44 8.81
CA LEU A 168 19.50 -0.47 7.79
C LEU A 168 19.21 0.24 6.46
N GLY A 169 18.59 1.42 6.51
CA GLY A 169 18.29 2.19 5.30
C GLY A 169 19.56 2.71 4.63
N GLN A 170 20.57 3.08 5.40
CA GLN A 170 21.88 3.46 4.86
C GLN A 170 22.59 2.28 4.21
N ASP A 171 22.56 1.11 4.87
CA ASP A 171 23.11 -0.13 4.33
C ASP A 171 22.42 -0.53 3.02
N PHE A 172 21.08 -0.40 2.93
CA PHE A 172 20.33 -0.64 1.69
C PHE A 172 20.78 0.28 0.56
N ARG A 173 20.97 1.56 0.86
CA ARG A 173 21.41 2.55 -0.12
C ARG A 173 22.84 2.28 -0.59
N SER A 174 23.74 1.92 0.32
CA SER A 174 25.13 1.60 -0.01
C SER A 174 25.23 0.35 -0.88
N VAL A 175 24.53 -0.72 -0.51
CA VAL A 175 24.49 -1.97 -1.27
C VAL A 175 23.84 -1.77 -2.65
N GLY A 176 22.82 -0.90 -2.74
CA GLY A 176 22.14 -0.57 -3.99
C GLY A 176 23.01 0.25 -4.95
N GLN A 177 23.93 1.06 -4.44
CA GLN A 177 24.85 1.85 -5.27
C GLN A 177 26.03 1.03 -5.77
N SER A 178 26.69 0.27 -4.90
CA SER A 178 27.80 -0.59 -5.25
C SER A 178 27.98 -1.71 -4.22
N GLN A 179 27.79 -2.94 -4.64
CA GLN A 179 27.98 -4.10 -3.78
C GLN A 179 29.42 -4.22 -3.30
N HIS A 180 30.39 -4.01 -4.23
CA HIS A 180 31.81 -4.09 -3.91
C HIS A 180 32.23 -3.02 -2.90
N ALA A 181 31.80 -1.77 -3.08
CA ALA A 181 32.08 -0.71 -2.13
C ALA A 181 31.48 -0.97 -0.74
N ALA A 182 30.27 -1.55 -0.68
CA ALA A 182 29.63 -1.93 0.56
C ALA A 182 30.39 -3.06 1.28
N GLU A 183 30.87 -4.09 0.55
CA GLU A 183 31.69 -5.17 1.11
C GLU A 183 33.01 -4.64 1.72
N VAL A 184 33.69 -3.77 0.99
CA VAL A 184 34.95 -3.13 1.47
C VAL A 184 34.68 -2.27 2.70
N SER A 185 33.50 -1.66 2.81
CA SER A 185 33.08 -0.89 3.98
C SER A 185 32.61 -1.76 5.15
N GLY A 186 32.71 -3.09 5.05
CA GLY A 186 32.35 -4.03 6.11
C GLY A 186 30.85 -4.29 6.24
N ILE A 187 30.03 -3.90 5.26
CA ILE A 187 28.60 -4.19 5.23
C ILE A 187 28.38 -5.61 4.69
N ASN A 188 27.62 -6.41 5.45
CA ASN A 188 27.25 -7.75 4.99
C ASN A 188 26.16 -7.65 3.92
N VAL A 189 26.58 -7.64 2.65
CA VAL A 189 25.70 -7.48 1.47
C VAL A 189 24.61 -8.54 1.42
N ASP A 190 24.95 -9.81 1.69
CA ASP A 190 24.01 -10.92 1.63
C ASP A 190 22.87 -10.77 2.64
N ARG A 191 23.21 -10.43 3.87
CA ARG A 191 22.23 -10.23 4.93
C ARG A 191 21.34 -9.02 4.64
N THR A 192 21.94 -7.92 4.19
CA THR A 192 21.23 -6.69 3.86
C THR A 192 20.22 -6.90 2.73
N ARG A 193 20.59 -7.64 1.70
CA ARG A 193 19.70 -8.00 0.58
C ARG A 193 18.54 -8.89 1.02
N ILE A 194 18.80 -9.90 1.86
CA ILE A 194 17.74 -10.76 2.40
C ILE A 194 16.72 -9.95 3.20
N ILE A 195 17.18 -9.06 4.09
CA ILE A 195 16.30 -8.22 4.90
C ILE A 195 15.47 -7.27 4.01
N ALA A 196 16.10 -6.63 3.03
CA ALA A 196 15.41 -5.74 2.08
C ALA A 196 14.30 -6.48 1.32
N THR A 197 14.61 -7.68 0.82
CA THR A 197 13.63 -8.50 0.10
C THR A 197 12.49 -8.94 1.01
N MET A 198 12.76 -9.34 2.25
CA MET A 198 11.72 -9.70 3.22
C MET A 198 10.78 -8.53 3.51
N ILE A 199 11.33 -7.34 3.78
CA ILE A 199 10.51 -6.13 4.02
C ILE A 199 9.66 -5.81 2.79
N SER A 200 10.25 -5.83 1.60
CA SER A 200 9.54 -5.58 0.33
C SER A 200 8.39 -6.57 0.12
N THR A 201 8.63 -7.87 0.37
CA THR A 201 7.61 -8.92 0.20
C THR A 201 6.45 -8.73 1.20
N VAL A 202 6.75 -8.40 2.45
CA VAL A 202 5.72 -8.12 3.46
C VAL A 202 4.88 -6.91 3.07
N LEU A 203 5.50 -5.82 2.61
CA LEU A 203 4.78 -4.63 2.17
C LEU A 203 3.92 -4.91 0.93
N ALA A 204 4.42 -5.70 -0.02
CA ALA A 204 3.66 -6.12 -1.19
C ALA A 204 2.44 -6.97 -0.78
N ALA A 205 2.61 -7.93 0.14
CA ALA A 205 1.51 -8.75 0.65
C ALA A 205 0.43 -7.88 1.34
N TRP A 206 0.81 -6.87 2.10
CA TRP A 206 -0.13 -5.92 2.69
C TRP A 206 -0.92 -5.15 1.63
N GLY A 207 -0.25 -4.68 0.59
CA GLY A 207 -0.91 -4.01 -0.53
C GLY A 207 -1.93 -4.92 -1.21
N GLN A 208 -1.59 -6.20 -1.39
CA GLN A 208 -2.50 -7.20 -1.97
C GLN A 208 -3.72 -7.47 -1.08
N ILE A 209 -3.56 -7.55 0.23
CA ILE A 209 -4.68 -7.74 1.17
C ILE A 209 -5.65 -6.56 1.10
N ILE A 210 -5.12 -5.32 1.08
CA ILE A 210 -5.94 -4.11 0.94
C ILE A 210 -6.69 -4.11 -0.40
N TYR A 211 -6.01 -4.48 -1.48
CA TYR A 211 -6.62 -4.57 -2.80
C TYR A 211 -7.72 -5.64 -2.85
N LEU A 212 -7.43 -6.82 -2.31
CA LEU A 212 -8.37 -7.94 -2.29
C LEU A 212 -9.65 -7.62 -1.53
N GLN A 213 -9.55 -6.95 -0.38
CA GLN A 213 -10.74 -6.55 0.38
C GLN A 213 -11.63 -5.56 -0.38
N ASN A 214 -11.03 -4.73 -1.25
CA ASN A 214 -11.78 -3.78 -2.07
C ASN A 214 -12.45 -4.47 -3.27
N MET A 215 -11.76 -5.40 -3.92
CA MET A 215 -12.34 -6.22 -5.00
C MET A 215 -13.48 -7.10 -4.50
N GLY A 216 -13.34 -7.65 -3.30
CA GLY A 216 -14.36 -8.46 -2.63
C GLY A 216 -14.52 -9.88 -3.17
N THR A 217 -13.93 -10.21 -4.32
CA THR A 217 -13.94 -11.56 -4.90
C THR A 217 -12.54 -11.94 -5.35
N LEU A 218 -12.09 -13.12 -4.94
CA LEU A 218 -10.84 -13.71 -5.40
C LEU A 218 -11.18 -14.88 -6.33
N ASN A 219 -10.90 -14.69 -7.61
CA ASN A 219 -10.93 -15.81 -8.56
C ASN A 219 -9.56 -16.47 -8.59
N THR A 220 -9.47 -17.70 -8.13
CA THR A 220 -8.20 -18.43 -8.01
C THR A 220 -7.50 -18.62 -9.35
N TYR A 221 -8.24 -18.68 -10.45
CA TYR A 221 -7.67 -18.86 -11.78
C TYR A 221 -7.01 -17.60 -12.35
N ASN A 222 -7.57 -16.42 -12.08
CA ASN A 222 -7.09 -15.15 -12.63
C ASN A 222 -6.40 -14.25 -11.60
N ALA A 223 -6.18 -14.72 -10.38
CA ALA A 223 -5.60 -13.89 -9.32
C ALA A 223 -4.20 -13.34 -9.65
N HIS A 224 -3.44 -14.08 -10.45
CA HIS A 224 -2.09 -13.66 -10.88
C HIS A 224 -2.10 -12.59 -11.98
N THR A 225 -3.19 -12.41 -12.73
CA THR A 225 -3.28 -11.40 -13.79
C THR A 225 -3.69 -10.02 -13.26
N GLN A 226 -4.07 -9.95 -12.00
CA GLN A 226 -4.47 -8.70 -11.32
C GLN A 226 -3.34 -8.10 -10.48
N LEU A 227 -2.16 -8.70 -10.53
CA LEU A 227 -0.91 -8.21 -9.99
C LEU A 227 -0.14 -7.43 -11.05
#